data_0a862cd533f8a52f0c1a71af42c7da5a
#
_entry.id   0a862cd533f8a52f0c1a71af42c7da5a
#
_cell.length_a   1.000
_cell.length_b   1.000
_cell.length_c   1.000
_cell.angle_alpha   90.00
_cell.angle_beta   90.00
_cell.angle_gamma   90.00
#
_symmetry.space_group_name_H-M   'P 1'
#
loop_
_entity.id
_entity.type
_entity.pdbx_description
1 polymer ?
#
loop_
_entity_poly.entity_id
_entity_poly.type
_entity_poly.pdbx_seq_one_letter_code
_entity_poly.pdbx_strand_id
1 'polypeptide(L)'
;MNIEEKAKSFAEGKVLNALNQAIEEAYAQGYLDGYKDGQEDIPIEQQKSKTEFVNLGLPSGTEWASGDESNDEGFTIYAPYCKAEKMNLPTEEQFKELIDTCVWQTRRSSSGSFEGYIVIGPNGNHISLYAGGYYEADTKFSNDCNFWLKSEGENNEKDAACCSFGDNLRTSTYYSGYRLPIRQVRTIK
;
A
#
# COMPACT_ATOMS: atom_id res chain seq x y z
N MET A 1 26.18 53.42 -14.92
CA MET A 1 25.03 52.72 -15.49
C MET A 1 24.13 53.76 -16.13
N ASN A 2 23.97 53.73 -17.44
CA ASN A 2 23.15 54.69 -18.15
C ASN A 2 21.64 54.37 -18.01
N ILE A 3 20.76 55.21 -18.49
CA ILE A 3 19.30 55.05 -18.35
C ILE A 3 18.81 53.79 -19.09
N GLU A 4 19.43 53.42 -20.22
CA GLU A 4 19.07 52.25 -21.01
C GLU A 4 19.45 50.92 -20.28
N GLU A 5 20.61 50.88 -19.63
CA GLU A 5 21.02 49.72 -18.79
C GLU A 5 20.11 49.53 -17.60
N LYS A 6 19.64 50.62 -16.96
CA LYS A 6 18.66 50.58 -15.87
C LYS A 6 17.31 50.06 -16.34
N ALA A 7 16.84 50.53 -17.49
CA ALA A 7 15.56 50.10 -18.08
C ALA A 7 15.61 48.61 -18.46
N LYS A 8 16.71 48.14 -19.03
CA LYS A 8 16.92 46.74 -19.40
C LYS A 8 16.94 45.83 -18.16
N SER A 9 17.69 46.21 -17.13
CA SER A 9 17.76 45.45 -15.87
C SER A 9 16.40 45.38 -15.16
N PHE A 10 15.63 46.45 -15.19
CA PHE A 10 14.27 46.48 -14.62
C PHE A 10 13.30 45.58 -15.41
N ALA A 11 13.38 45.60 -16.74
CA ALA A 11 12.57 44.72 -17.59
C ALA A 11 12.92 43.24 -17.39
N GLU A 12 14.22 42.90 -17.31
CA GLU A 12 14.70 41.56 -17.03
C GLU A 12 14.19 41.04 -15.66
N GLY A 13 14.26 41.88 -14.61
CA GLY A 13 13.69 41.56 -13.29
C GLY A 13 12.19 41.33 -13.29
N LYS A 14 11.43 42.13 -14.07
CA LYS A 14 9.98 41.90 -14.21
C LYS A 14 9.65 40.58 -14.95
N VAL A 15 10.39 40.27 -15.99
CA VAL A 15 10.22 39.01 -16.74
C VAL A 15 10.56 37.79 -15.87
N LEU A 16 11.64 37.88 -15.09
CA LEU A 16 12.01 36.81 -14.17
C LEU A 16 10.96 36.59 -13.07
N ASN A 17 10.41 37.65 -12.49
CA ASN A 17 9.35 37.55 -11.51
C ASN A 17 8.06 36.97 -12.08
N ALA A 18 7.66 37.38 -13.28
CA ALA A 18 6.50 36.83 -13.95
C ALA A 18 6.68 35.34 -14.30
N LEU A 19 7.90 34.93 -14.70
CA LEU A 19 8.23 33.53 -14.98
C LEU A 19 8.18 32.70 -13.70
N ASN A 20 8.77 33.17 -12.62
CA ASN A 20 8.74 32.48 -11.33
C ASN A 20 7.29 32.32 -10.82
N GLN A 21 6.48 33.35 -10.92
CA GLN A 21 5.07 33.27 -10.55
C GLN A 21 4.30 32.26 -11.40
N ALA A 22 4.53 32.25 -12.72
CA ALA A 22 3.89 31.27 -13.60
C ALA A 22 4.34 29.82 -13.29
N ILE A 23 5.60 29.62 -12.91
CA ILE A 23 6.11 28.32 -12.47
C ILE A 23 5.43 27.90 -11.16
N GLU A 24 5.35 28.78 -10.17
CA GLU A 24 4.69 28.51 -8.88
C GLU A 24 3.21 28.16 -9.08
N GLU A 25 2.50 28.92 -9.93
CA GLU A 25 1.10 28.65 -10.27
C GLU A 25 0.93 27.28 -10.98
N ALA A 26 1.83 26.96 -11.92
CA ALA A 26 1.82 25.67 -12.61
C ALA A 26 2.08 24.50 -11.66
N TYR A 27 3.01 24.63 -10.73
CA TYR A 27 3.27 23.63 -9.70
C TYR A 27 2.06 23.48 -8.74
N ALA A 28 1.48 24.59 -8.29
CA ALA A 28 0.29 24.55 -7.44
C ALA A 28 -0.90 23.89 -8.15
N GLN A 29 -1.12 24.23 -9.43
CA GLN A 29 -2.18 23.64 -10.23
C GLN A 29 -1.93 22.15 -10.47
N GLY A 30 -0.71 21.76 -10.84
CA GLY A 30 -0.34 20.35 -11.04
C GLY A 30 -0.50 19.53 -9.76
N TYR A 31 -0.18 20.11 -8.58
CA TYR A 31 -0.42 19.48 -7.29
C TYR A 31 -1.91 19.30 -7.00
N LEU A 32 -2.73 20.33 -7.28
CA LEU A 32 -4.19 20.28 -7.09
C LEU A 32 -4.86 19.30 -8.05
N ASP A 33 -4.41 19.24 -9.30
CA ASP A 33 -4.95 18.32 -10.29
C ASP A 33 -4.54 16.89 -9.95
N GLY A 34 -3.29 16.64 -9.57
CA GLY A 34 -2.85 15.31 -9.08
C GLY A 34 -3.54 14.89 -7.79
N TYR A 35 -3.89 15.85 -6.90
CA TYR A 35 -4.68 15.57 -5.71
C TYR A 35 -6.14 15.24 -6.04
N LYS A 36 -6.75 15.95 -7.02
CA LYS A 36 -8.11 15.65 -7.51
C LYS A 36 -8.17 14.33 -8.24
N ASP A 37 -7.22 14.05 -9.15
CA ASP A 37 -7.13 12.78 -9.87
C ASP A 37 -6.92 11.60 -8.89
N GLY A 38 -6.17 11.83 -7.79
CA GLY A 38 -6.03 10.87 -6.69
C GLY A 38 -7.28 10.74 -5.82
N GLN A 39 -8.22 11.71 -5.89
CA GLN A 39 -9.51 11.70 -5.18
C GLN A 39 -10.71 11.37 -6.09
N GLU A 40 -10.57 11.41 -7.40
CA GLU A 40 -11.61 10.86 -8.25
C GLU A 40 -11.73 9.38 -7.91
N ASP A 41 -12.76 9.11 -7.12
CA ASP A 41 -13.21 7.78 -6.75
C ASP A 41 -13.45 6.98 -8.03
N ILE A 42 -12.43 6.27 -8.48
CA ILE A 42 -12.69 5.08 -9.29
C ILE A 42 -13.45 4.17 -8.33
N PRO A 43 -14.75 3.96 -8.56
CA PRO A 43 -15.54 3.14 -7.66
C PRO A 43 -14.86 1.78 -7.59
N ILE A 44 -14.36 1.41 -6.41
CA ILE A 44 -13.74 0.09 -6.15
C ILE A 44 -14.73 -1.04 -6.55
N GLU A 45 -16.04 -0.73 -6.59
CA GLU A 45 -17.10 -1.64 -7.03
C GLU A 45 -17.04 -2.07 -8.51
N GLN A 46 -16.26 -1.40 -9.37
CA GLN A 46 -16.11 -1.77 -10.78
C GLN A 46 -14.83 -2.55 -11.09
N GLN A 47 -13.86 -2.59 -10.16
CA GLN A 47 -12.73 -3.50 -10.27
C GLN A 47 -13.14 -4.87 -9.73
N LYS A 48 -13.77 -5.68 -10.59
CA LYS A 48 -13.94 -7.12 -10.35
C LYS A 48 -12.58 -7.81 -10.46
N SER A 49 -11.66 -7.52 -9.54
CA SER A 49 -10.54 -8.40 -9.33
C SER A 49 -11.13 -9.73 -8.85
N LYS A 50 -10.89 -10.77 -9.59
CA LYS A 50 -11.36 -12.12 -9.25
C LYS A 50 -10.41 -12.65 -8.18
N THR A 51 -10.50 -12.08 -6.98
CA THR A 51 -9.70 -12.50 -5.82
C THR A 51 -9.96 -13.98 -5.57
N GLU A 52 -8.94 -14.78 -5.75
CA GLU A 52 -8.98 -16.20 -5.45
C GLU A 52 -8.73 -16.38 -3.96
N PHE A 53 -9.65 -17.07 -3.27
CA PHE A 53 -9.51 -17.40 -1.86
C PHE A 53 -9.09 -18.84 -1.69
N VAL A 54 -8.14 -19.06 -0.79
CA VAL A 54 -7.57 -20.37 -0.47
C VAL A 54 -7.99 -20.79 0.93
N ASN A 55 -8.60 -21.97 1.02
CA ASN A 55 -8.83 -22.64 2.29
C ASN A 55 -7.52 -23.28 2.74
N LEU A 56 -6.95 -22.76 3.83
CA LEU A 56 -5.71 -23.26 4.42
C LEU A 56 -5.94 -24.36 5.48
N GLY A 57 -7.19 -24.71 5.78
CA GLY A 57 -7.52 -25.64 6.86
C GLY A 57 -7.39 -25.02 8.26
N LEU A 58 -7.57 -23.70 8.37
CA LEU A 58 -7.52 -22.99 9.64
C LEU A 58 -8.73 -23.35 10.53
N PRO A 59 -8.57 -23.45 11.87
CA PRO A 59 -9.65 -23.76 12.80
C PRO A 59 -10.85 -22.83 12.71
N SER A 60 -10.65 -21.54 12.45
CA SER A 60 -11.72 -20.56 12.27
C SER A 60 -12.54 -20.75 10.99
N GLY A 61 -12.06 -21.55 10.03
CA GLY A 61 -12.62 -21.64 8.67
C GLY A 61 -12.35 -20.39 7.82
N THR A 62 -11.44 -19.52 8.25
CA THR A 62 -11.04 -18.35 7.46
C THR A 62 -10.29 -18.78 6.20
N GLU A 63 -10.73 -18.32 5.06
CA GLU A 63 -10.01 -18.41 3.80
C GLU A 63 -9.28 -17.09 3.51
N TRP A 64 -8.07 -17.18 3.01
CA TRP A 64 -7.21 -16.06 2.68
C TRP A 64 -7.08 -15.89 1.17
N ALA A 65 -7.03 -14.64 0.72
CA ALA A 65 -6.70 -14.36 -0.67
C ALA A 65 -5.33 -14.98 -1.02
N SER A 66 -5.21 -15.58 -2.20
CA SER A 66 -3.98 -16.24 -2.67
C SER A 66 -2.81 -15.27 -2.82
N GLY A 67 -3.10 -14.01 -3.16
CA GLY A 67 -2.16 -12.89 -3.32
C GLY A 67 -2.74 -11.59 -2.78
N ASP A 68 -1.97 -10.50 -2.86
CA ASP A 68 -2.46 -9.16 -2.59
C ASP A 68 -3.43 -8.73 -3.70
N GLU A 69 -4.36 -7.80 -3.36
CA GLU A 69 -5.22 -7.22 -4.37
C GLU A 69 -4.39 -6.60 -5.49
N SER A 70 -4.83 -6.82 -6.72
CA SER A 70 -4.18 -6.32 -7.91
C SER A 70 -5.18 -5.63 -8.84
N ASN A 71 -4.70 -4.67 -9.64
CA ASN A 71 -5.47 -4.08 -10.72
C ASN A 71 -5.59 -5.05 -11.90
N ASP A 72 -6.33 -4.66 -12.95
CA ASP A 72 -6.57 -5.47 -14.15
C ASP A 72 -5.27 -5.82 -14.90
N GLU A 73 -4.20 -5.06 -14.68
CA GLU A 73 -2.86 -5.30 -15.24
C GLU A 73 -2.01 -6.23 -14.37
N GLY A 74 -2.52 -6.66 -13.21
CA GLY A 74 -1.84 -7.56 -12.26
C GLY A 74 -0.87 -6.86 -11.30
N PHE A 75 -0.87 -5.52 -11.22
CA PHE A 75 -0.04 -4.79 -10.25
C PHE A 75 -0.73 -4.71 -8.89
N THR A 76 0.03 -4.96 -7.82
CA THR A 76 -0.45 -4.84 -6.43
C THR A 76 -1.03 -3.45 -6.16
N ILE A 77 -2.24 -3.41 -5.60
CA ILE A 77 -2.90 -2.18 -5.16
C ILE A 77 -2.38 -1.79 -3.79
N TYR A 78 -1.83 -0.58 -3.69
CA TYR A 78 -1.46 0.06 -2.43
C TYR A 78 -2.48 1.14 -2.10
N ALA A 79 -3.12 1.05 -0.95
CA ALA A 79 -4.16 1.99 -0.56
C ALA A 79 -3.99 2.52 0.87
N PRO A 80 -4.41 3.78 1.15
CA PRO A 80 -4.53 4.27 2.51
C PRO A 80 -5.66 3.53 3.23
N TYR A 81 -5.61 3.54 4.57
CA TYR A 81 -6.55 2.76 5.39
C TYR A 81 -8.02 3.08 5.08
N CYS A 82 -8.37 4.35 4.91
CA CYS A 82 -9.74 4.78 4.62
C CYS A 82 -10.36 4.18 3.33
N LYS A 83 -9.51 3.73 2.40
CA LYS A 83 -9.95 2.97 1.23
C LYS A 83 -9.95 1.46 1.52
N ALA A 84 -8.91 0.97 2.19
CA ALA A 84 -8.74 -0.45 2.48
C ALA A 84 -9.80 -0.98 3.47
N GLU A 85 -10.25 -0.20 4.46
CA GLU A 85 -11.24 -0.59 5.47
C GLU A 85 -12.62 -0.97 4.90
N LYS A 86 -12.92 -0.52 3.66
CA LYS A 86 -14.14 -0.88 2.93
C LYS A 86 -14.10 -2.31 2.39
N MET A 87 -12.95 -2.96 2.46
CA MET A 87 -12.73 -4.34 2.00
C MET A 87 -12.69 -5.31 3.20
N ASN A 88 -12.73 -6.60 2.91
CA ASN A 88 -12.70 -7.63 3.94
C ASN A 88 -11.26 -7.85 4.44
N LEU A 89 -10.75 -6.89 5.20
CA LEU A 89 -9.43 -6.99 5.82
C LEU A 89 -9.41 -8.07 6.91
N PRO A 90 -8.29 -8.79 7.08
CA PRO A 90 -8.11 -9.71 8.20
C PRO A 90 -8.05 -8.95 9.54
N THR A 91 -8.54 -9.58 10.60
CA THR A 91 -8.35 -9.09 11.97
C THR A 91 -6.97 -9.50 12.50
N GLU A 92 -6.56 -8.92 13.64
CA GLU A 92 -5.34 -9.32 14.33
C GLU A 92 -5.40 -10.79 14.78
N GLU A 93 -6.55 -11.25 15.24
CA GLU A 93 -6.77 -12.64 15.65
C GLU A 93 -6.62 -13.60 14.48
N GLN A 94 -7.17 -13.25 13.30
CA GLN A 94 -7.02 -14.06 12.10
C GLN A 94 -5.55 -14.10 11.63
N PHE A 95 -4.83 -13.00 11.74
CA PHE A 95 -3.40 -12.99 11.42
C PHE A 95 -2.59 -13.80 12.44
N LYS A 96 -2.92 -13.72 13.73
CA LYS A 96 -2.30 -14.54 14.77
C LYS A 96 -2.58 -16.03 14.56
N GLU A 97 -3.82 -16.40 14.22
CA GLU A 97 -4.15 -17.78 13.87
C GLU A 97 -3.29 -18.29 12.69
N LEU A 98 -3.07 -17.45 11.67
CA LEU A 98 -2.22 -17.77 10.53
C LEU A 98 -0.77 -18.05 10.97
N ILE A 99 -0.23 -17.22 11.91
CA ILE A 99 1.12 -17.40 12.48
C ILE A 99 1.20 -18.72 13.26
N ASP A 100 0.24 -18.95 14.13
CA ASP A 100 0.29 -20.06 15.10
C ASP A 100 0.01 -21.43 14.44
N THR A 101 -0.69 -21.44 13.29
CA THR A 101 -1.21 -22.69 12.70
C THR A 101 -0.46 -23.10 11.43
N CYS A 102 0.13 -22.17 10.69
CA CYS A 102 0.72 -22.44 9.38
C CYS A 102 2.25 -22.57 9.43
N VAL A 103 2.80 -23.26 8.44
CA VAL A 103 4.25 -23.32 8.20
C VAL A 103 4.65 -22.17 7.29
N TRP A 104 5.65 -21.39 7.71
CA TRP A 104 6.15 -20.24 6.97
C TRP A 104 7.48 -20.57 6.32
N GLN A 105 7.54 -20.46 5.00
CA GLN A 105 8.75 -20.68 4.22
C GLN A 105 9.19 -19.38 3.56
N THR A 106 10.44 -18.98 3.80
CA THR A 106 11.01 -17.80 3.18
C THR A 106 11.15 -17.97 1.67
N ARG A 107 10.63 -17.03 0.91
CA ARG A 107 10.83 -16.91 -0.53
C ARG A 107 11.98 -15.96 -0.83
N ARG A 108 12.88 -16.37 -1.74
CA ARG A 108 14.04 -15.59 -2.17
C ARG A 108 14.15 -15.56 -3.68
N SER A 109 14.71 -14.46 -4.21
CA SER A 109 15.12 -14.36 -5.60
C SER A 109 16.32 -15.25 -5.90
N SER A 110 16.66 -15.40 -7.18
CA SER A 110 17.87 -16.09 -7.62
C SER A 110 19.17 -15.42 -7.10
N SER A 111 19.12 -14.13 -6.77
CA SER A 111 20.22 -13.39 -6.15
C SER A 111 20.27 -13.54 -4.62
N GLY A 112 19.33 -14.28 -4.00
CA GLY A 112 19.22 -14.49 -2.56
C GLY A 112 18.48 -13.40 -1.80
N SER A 113 17.97 -12.37 -2.49
CA SER A 113 17.19 -11.29 -1.85
C SER A 113 15.83 -11.81 -1.35
N PHE A 114 15.39 -11.31 -0.21
CA PHE A 114 14.09 -11.64 0.36
C PHE A 114 12.96 -11.11 -0.54
N GLU A 115 12.02 -11.99 -0.90
CA GLU A 115 10.84 -11.67 -1.72
C GLU A 115 9.52 -11.87 -0.98
N GLY A 116 9.56 -12.47 0.22
CA GLY A 116 8.38 -12.73 1.01
C GLY A 116 8.31 -14.14 1.59
N TYR A 117 7.09 -14.63 1.78
CA TYR A 117 6.82 -15.96 2.34
C TYR A 117 5.85 -16.75 1.48
N ILE A 118 6.00 -18.06 1.53
CA ILE A 118 4.96 -19.05 1.22
C ILE A 118 4.43 -19.53 2.57
N VAL A 119 3.12 -19.34 2.81
CA VAL A 119 2.45 -19.73 4.04
C VAL A 119 1.61 -20.98 3.73
N ILE A 120 1.97 -22.10 4.34
CA ILE A 120 1.38 -23.42 4.08
C ILE A 120 0.48 -23.79 5.24
N GLY A 121 -0.80 -23.98 4.94
CA GLY A 121 -1.80 -24.39 5.92
C GLY A 121 -1.75 -25.88 6.30
N PRO A 122 -2.45 -26.27 7.37
CA PRO A 122 -2.51 -27.66 7.84
C PRO A 122 -2.98 -28.66 6.77
N ASN A 123 -3.80 -28.22 5.81
CA ASN A 123 -4.31 -29.06 4.72
C ASN A 123 -3.36 -29.15 3.51
N GLY A 124 -2.18 -28.50 3.56
CA GLY A 124 -1.19 -28.48 2.50
C GLY A 124 -1.40 -27.39 1.44
N ASN A 125 -2.54 -26.69 1.44
CA ASN A 125 -2.75 -25.54 0.58
C ASN A 125 -1.88 -24.36 1.04
N HIS A 126 -1.57 -23.44 0.15
CA HIS A 126 -0.68 -22.33 0.46
C HIS A 126 -1.12 -21.01 -0.17
N ILE A 127 -0.65 -19.93 0.41
CA ILE A 127 -0.74 -18.56 -0.13
C ILE A 127 0.66 -17.93 -0.20
N SER A 128 0.80 -16.88 -1.00
CA SER A 128 2.04 -16.11 -1.08
C SER A 128 1.85 -14.74 -0.44
N LEU A 129 2.80 -14.33 0.41
CA LEU A 129 2.92 -12.98 0.95
C LEU A 129 4.17 -12.34 0.34
N TYR A 130 4.00 -11.27 -0.42
CA TYR A 130 5.10 -10.62 -1.11
C TYR A 130 5.71 -9.49 -0.27
N ALA A 131 7.05 -9.35 -0.33
CA ALA A 131 7.78 -8.26 0.31
C ALA A 131 7.60 -6.96 -0.49
N GLY A 132 6.37 -6.48 -0.53
CA GLY A 132 5.95 -5.28 -1.27
C GLY A 132 6.31 -3.97 -0.58
N GLY A 133 6.53 -3.98 0.74
CA GLY A 133 6.73 -2.78 1.54
C GLY A 133 5.47 -1.91 1.64
N TYR A 134 5.68 -0.61 1.82
CA TYR A 134 4.61 0.40 1.86
C TYR A 134 5.07 1.71 1.21
N TYR A 135 4.14 2.62 0.98
CA TYR A 135 4.43 3.96 0.49
C TYR A 135 4.07 5.03 1.52
N GLU A 136 4.98 5.99 1.70
CA GLU A 136 4.74 7.27 2.32
C GLU A 136 4.83 8.33 1.23
N ALA A 137 3.73 9.04 0.95
CA ALA A 137 3.58 9.80 -0.27
C ALA A 137 4.00 8.98 -1.51
N ASP A 138 4.98 9.42 -2.29
CA ASP A 138 5.46 8.71 -3.47
C ASP A 138 6.75 7.90 -3.24
N THR A 139 7.22 7.87 -2.00
CA THR A 139 8.43 7.12 -1.63
C THR A 139 8.07 5.73 -1.12
N LYS A 140 8.64 4.71 -1.76
CA LYS A 140 8.49 3.32 -1.33
C LYS A 140 9.50 2.98 -0.25
N PHE A 141 9.02 2.45 0.87
CA PHE A 141 9.82 2.01 2.00
C PHE A 141 9.69 0.51 2.21
N SER A 142 10.78 -0.06 2.68
CA SER A 142 10.96 -1.44 3.12
C SER A 142 10.69 -2.53 2.07
N ASN A 143 11.26 -3.69 2.35
CA ASN A 143 11.02 -4.93 1.60
C ASN A 143 10.32 -5.96 2.49
N ASP A 144 9.53 -5.51 3.46
CA ASP A 144 8.75 -6.36 4.33
C ASP A 144 7.39 -6.67 3.69
N CYS A 145 6.78 -7.78 4.11
CA CYS A 145 5.40 -8.09 3.76
C CYS A 145 4.48 -7.33 4.71
N ASN A 146 3.94 -6.21 4.25
CA ASN A 146 3.01 -5.40 5.02
C ASN A 146 1.62 -5.46 4.37
N PHE A 147 0.57 -5.46 5.16
CA PHE A 147 -0.81 -5.27 4.71
C PHE A 147 -1.68 -4.79 5.86
N TRP A 148 -2.75 -4.06 5.53
CA TRP A 148 -3.68 -3.56 6.52
C TRP A 148 -4.43 -4.67 7.24
N LEU A 149 -4.61 -4.51 8.56
CA LEU A 149 -5.54 -5.27 9.38
C LEU A 149 -6.79 -4.43 9.64
N LYS A 150 -7.90 -5.10 9.93
CA LYS A 150 -9.10 -4.43 10.40
C LYS A 150 -8.86 -3.92 11.81
N SER A 151 -8.88 -2.61 11.97
CA SER A 151 -8.65 -1.94 13.25
C SER A 151 -9.93 -1.32 13.76
N GLU A 152 -10.18 -1.44 15.07
CA GLU A 152 -11.30 -0.79 15.76
C GLU A 152 -10.91 0.60 16.32
N GLY A 153 -9.63 0.98 16.19
CA GLY A 153 -9.13 2.25 16.69
C GLY A 153 -9.67 3.47 15.94
N GLU A 154 -10.00 4.53 16.68
CA GLU A 154 -10.51 5.80 16.13
C GLU A 154 -9.40 6.80 15.79
N ASN A 155 -8.13 6.50 16.11
CA ASN A 155 -7.00 7.38 15.89
C ASN A 155 -6.48 7.34 14.43
N ASN A 156 -5.49 8.18 14.13
CA ASN A 156 -4.84 8.23 12.81
C ASN A 156 -3.83 7.10 12.58
N GLU A 157 -3.58 6.27 13.58
CA GLU A 157 -2.72 5.09 13.48
C GLU A 157 -3.59 3.85 13.39
N LYS A 158 -3.27 2.96 12.46
CA LYS A 158 -4.02 1.73 12.18
C LYS A 158 -3.11 0.53 12.22
N ASP A 159 -3.69 -0.61 12.60
CA ASP A 159 -2.96 -1.86 12.70
C ASP A 159 -2.64 -2.42 11.32
N ALA A 160 -1.46 -2.99 11.20
CA ALA A 160 -1.02 -3.70 10.01
C ALA A 160 -0.21 -4.93 10.40
N ALA A 161 -0.35 -5.99 9.64
CA ALA A 161 0.56 -7.12 9.70
C ALA A 161 1.93 -6.70 9.15
N CYS A 162 2.98 -7.11 9.84
CA CYS A 162 4.35 -6.88 9.42
C CYS A 162 5.12 -8.21 9.48
N CYS A 163 5.58 -8.67 8.34
CA CYS A 163 6.33 -9.91 8.20
C CYS A 163 7.65 -9.58 7.52
N SER A 164 8.74 -9.55 8.27
CA SER A 164 10.07 -9.25 7.74
C SER A 164 10.97 -10.47 7.70
N PHE A 165 12.07 -10.36 6.95
CA PHE A 165 13.09 -11.40 6.90
C PHE A 165 13.60 -11.76 8.31
N GLY A 166 13.70 -13.08 8.61
CA GLY A 166 14.14 -13.59 9.90
C GLY A 166 13.03 -13.88 10.89
N ASP A 167 11.82 -14.18 10.39
CA ASP A 167 10.64 -14.63 11.16
C ASP A 167 10.11 -13.58 12.16
N ASN A 168 10.33 -12.30 11.87
CA ASN A 168 9.74 -11.22 12.63
C ASN A 168 8.28 -10.99 12.20
N LEU A 169 7.42 -11.94 12.59
CA LEU A 169 5.98 -11.93 12.33
C LEU A 169 5.28 -11.21 13.46
N ARG A 170 4.73 -10.02 13.21
CA ARG A 170 4.10 -9.19 14.24
C ARG A 170 3.02 -8.29 13.65
N THR A 171 2.20 -7.73 14.51
CA THR A 171 1.40 -6.54 14.22
C THR A 171 2.20 -5.28 14.50
N SER A 172 1.92 -4.22 13.78
CA SER A 172 2.52 -2.90 13.97
C SER A 172 1.49 -1.84 13.60
N THR A 173 1.63 -0.64 14.16
CA THR A 173 0.78 0.49 13.80
C THR A 173 1.44 1.36 12.75
N TYR A 174 0.65 1.81 11.77
CA TYR A 174 1.07 2.70 10.70
C TYR A 174 0.15 3.90 10.64
N TYR A 175 0.68 5.04 10.19
CA TYR A 175 -0.15 6.20 9.90
C TYR A 175 -1.17 5.83 8.80
N SER A 176 -2.44 6.16 9.04
CA SER A 176 -3.56 5.75 8.17
C SER A 176 -3.49 6.27 6.73
N GLY A 177 -2.69 7.33 6.52
CA GLY A 177 -2.41 7.89 5.19
C GLY A 177 -1.32 7.17 4.41
N TYR A 178 -0.54 6.28 5.03
CA TYR A 178 0.40 5.44 4.29
C TYR A 178 -0.37 4.47 3.38
N ARG A 179 0.24 4.07 2.28
CA ARG A 179 -0.38 3.13 1.35
C ARG A 179 0.27 1.77 1.52
N LEU A 180 -0.48 0.81 2.03
CA LEU A 180 -0.08 -0.58 2.19
C LEU A 180 -0.83 -1.46 1.18
N PRO A 181 -0.29 -2.65 0.85
CA PRO A 181 -1.03 -3.67 0.12
C PRO A 181 -2.32 -4.06 0.83
N ILE A 182 -3.28 -4.53 0.08
CA ILE A 182 -4.56 -5.02 0.59
C ILE A 182 -4.58 -6.55 0.48
N ARG A 183 -4.78 -7.21 1.61
CA ARG A 183 -5.00 -8.64 1.71
C ARG A 183 -6.40 -8.89 2.21
N GLN A 184 -7.20 -9.64 1.46
CA GLN A 184 -8.56 -9.96 1.86
C GLN A 184 -8.68 -11.33 2.51
N VAL A 185 -9.70 -11.47 3.35
CA VAL A 185 -10.15 -12.75 3.93
C VAL A 185 -11.65 -12.92 3.75
N ARG A 186 -12.12 -14.16 3.83
CA ARG A 186 -13.54 -14.48 3.98
C ARG A 186 -13.72 -15.67 4.93
N THR A 187 -14.84 -15.70 5.63
CA THR A 187 -15.20 -16.85 6.47
C THR A 187 -16.38 -17.58 5.82
N ILE A 188 -16.22 -18.85 5.54
CA ILE A 188 -17.31 -19.70 5.08
C ILE A 188 -18.04 -20.18 6.33
N LYS A 189 -19.33 -19.82 6.44
CA LYS A 189 -20.23 -20.30 7.51
C LYS A 189 -20.77 -21.65 7.17
#